data_f151c6eee184823ab98fc6d0bd3739f4
#
_entry.id   f151c6eee184823ab98fc6d0bd3739f4
#
_cell.length_a   1.000
_cell.length_b   1.000
_cell.length_c   1.000
_cell.angle_alpha   90.00
_cell.angle_beta   90.00
_cell.angle_gamma   90.00
#
_symmetry.space_group_name_H-M   'P 1'
#
loop_
_entity.id
_entity.type
_entity.pdbx_description
1 polymer ?
#
loop_
_entity_poly.entity_id
_entity_poly.type
_entity_poly.pdbx_seq_one_letter_code
_entity_poly.pdbx_strand_id
1 'polypeptide(L)'
;MNLALWIIAIVLAVGFAASGLMKIVRTKEQLVASGFGWAQDFSPSTIRLIGILEVLGAIGLILPAALHIAPILVPLAAIGLALTMVGAAVVHARRKETPMIAINAVLLTLAVIVAWGRLGPYPLT
;
A
#
# COMPACT_ATOMS: atom_id res chain seq x y z
N MET A 1 -5.28 18.74 -11.27
CA MET A 1 -5.47 17.57 -10.35
C MET A 1 -4.94 16.26 -10.91
N ASN A 2 -5.01 16.06 -12.22
CA ASN A 2 -4.50 14.84 -12.83
C ASN A 2 -3.00 14.63 -12.55
N LEU A 3 -2.17 15.65 -12.69
CA LEU A 3 -0.74 15.58 -12.38
C LEU A 3 -0.51 15.24 -10.90
N ALA A 4 -1.26 15.87 -10.00
CA ALA A 4 -1.15 15.59 -8.57
C ALA A 4 -1.50 14.12 -8.27
N LEU A 5 -2.53 13.57 -8.90
CA LEU A 5 -2.91 12.16 -8.72
C LEU A 5 -1.82 11.22 -9.23
N TRP A 6 -1.18 11.55 -10.36
CA TRP A 6 -0.03 10.78 -10.85
C TRP A 6 1.15 10.81 -9.87
N ILE A 7 1.48 11.98 -9.33
CA ILE A 7 2.57 12.12 -8.37
C ILE A 7 2.28 11.30 -7.11
N ILE A 8 1.06 11.40 -6.58
CA ILE A 8 0.65 10.63 -5.41
C ILE A 8 0.72 9.12 -5.69
N ALA A 9 0.22 8.68 -6.86
CA ALA A 9 0.26 7.28 -7.24
C ALA A 9 1.70 6.76 -7.35
N ILE A 10 2.61 7.54 -7.92
CA ILE A 10 4.02 7.15 -8.03
C ILE A 10 4.66 7.02 -6.65
N VAL A 11 4.43 8.00 -5.77
CA VAL A 11 4.97 7.97 -4.40
C VAL A 11 4.45 6.72 -3.65
N LEU A 12 3.16 6.45 -3.74
CA LEU A 12 2.56 5.27 -3.13
C LEU A 12 3.14 3.98 -3.73
N ALA A 13 3.27 3.92 -5.06
CA ALA A 13 3.78 2.72 -5.74
C ALA A 13 5.21 2.42 -5.30
N VAL A 14 6.08 3.42 -5.22
CA VAL A 14 7.46 3.23 -4.75
C VAL A 14 7.48 2.73 -3.31
N GLY A 15 6.71 3.37 -2.44
CA GLY A 15 6.64 2.99 -1.03
C GLY A 15 6.12 1.57 -0.81
N PHE A 16 5.01 1.22 -1.47
CA PHE A 16 4.42 -0.11 -1.32
C PHE A 16 5.22 -1.20 -2.02
N ALA A 17 5.86 -0.90 -3.15
CA ALA A 17 6.75 -1.86 -3.79
C ALA A 17 7.94 -2.19 -2.89
N ALA A 18 8.57 -1.18 -2.30
CA ALA A 18 9.68 -1.39 -1.38
C ALA A 18 9.26 -2.17 -0.13
N SER A 19 8.15 -1.76 0.49
CA SER A 19 7.58 -2.43 1.66
C SER A 19 7.21 -3.88 1.37
N GLY A 20 6.54 -4.10 0.25
CA GLY A 20 6.10 -5.44 -0.16
C GLY A 20 7.28 -6.36 -0.47
N LEU A 21 8.29 -5.87 -1.19
CA LEU A 21 9.48 -6.65 -1.50
C LEU A 21 10.23 -7.06 -0.24
N MET A 22 10.35 -6.17 0.74
CA MET A 22 10.95 -6.52 2.03
C MET A 22 10.24 -7.68 2.70
N LYS A 23 8.90 -7.68 2.68
CA LYS A 23 8.09 -8.74 3.28
C LYS A 23 8.19 -10.07 2.53
N ILE A 24 8.49 -10.03 1.22
CA ILE A 24 8.65 -11.23 0.40
C ILE A 24 10.03 -11.84 0.57
N VAL A 25 11.09 -11.01 0.55
CA VAL A 25 12.47 -11.50 0.49
C VAL A 25 13.15 -11.69 1.83
N ARG A 26 12.71 -10.97 2.88
CA ARG A 26 13.29 -11.09 4.22
C ARG A 26 12.56 -12.14 5.03
N THR A 27 13.32 -12.81 5.91
CA THR A 27 12.71 -13.74 6.87
C THR A 27 11.98 -12.96 7.96
N LYS A 28 11.06 -13.64 8.66
CA LYS A 28 10.37 -13.07 9.82
C LYS A 28 11.37 -12.54 10.86
N GLU A 29 12.40 -13.32 11.13
CA GLU A 29 13.44 -12.96 12.10
C GLU A 29 14.21 -11.72 11.66
N GLN A 30 14.52 -11.59 10.37
CA GLN A 30 15.18 -10.41 9.82
C GLN A 30 14.30 -9.17 9.94
N LEU A 31 13.01 -9.30 9.68
CA LEU A 31 12.06 -8.19 9.81
C LEU A 31 11.99 -7.71 11.26
N VAL A 32 11.86 -8.62 12.22
CA VAL A 32 11.83 -8.28 13.65
C VAL A 32 13.13 -7.59 14.06
N ALA A 33 14.27 -8.11 13.64
CA ALA A 33 15.57 -7.52 13.96
C ALA A 33 15.74 -6.12 13.35
N SER A 34 15.06 -5.84 12.25
CA SER A 34 15.09 -4.53 11.57
C SER A 34 14.14 -3.50 12.17
N GLY A 35 13.42 -3.84 13.25
CA GLY A 35 12.49 -2.93 13.91
C GLY A 35 11.03 -3.15 13.59
N PHE A 36 10.70 -4.17 12.80
CA PHE A 36 9.31 -4.51 12.46
C PHE A 36 8.77 -5.54 13.45
N GLY A 37 8.62 -5.13 14.71
CA GLY A 37 8.19 -6.00 15.80
C GLY A 37 6.83 -6.65 15.58
N TRP A 38 5.94 -5.99 14.81
CA TRP A 38 4.63 -6.53 14.47
C TRP A 38 4.71 -7.87 13.74
N ALA A 39 5.83 -8.15 13.06
CA ALA A 39 6.03 -9.41 12.33
C ALA A 39 5.99 -10.63 13.25
N GLN A 40 6.27 -10.45 14.54
CA GLN A 40 6.19 -11.53 15.52
C GLN A 40 4.77 -12.12 15.63
N ASP A 41 3.75 -11.29 15.39
CA ASP A 41 2.36 -11.66 15.57
C ASP A 41 1.78 -12.43 14.37
N PHE A 42 2.55 -12.60 13.30
CA PHE A 42 2.09 -13.21 12.05
C PHE A 42 2.97 -14.36 11.62
N SER A 43 2.37 -15.34 10.92
CA SER A 43 3.14 -16.41 10.32
C SER A 43 3.96 -15.89 9.13
N PRO A 44 5.10 -16.55 8.79
CA PRO A 44 5.86 -16.16 7.60
C PRO A 44 5.04 -16.14 6.32
N SER A 45 4.10 -17.07 6.16
CA SER A 45 3.21 -17.12 4.98
C SER A 45 2.29 -15.90 4.91
N THR A 46 1.74 -15.47 6.04
CA THR A 46 0.87 -14.29 6.10
C THR A 46 1.66 -13.01 5.78
N ILE A 47 2.87 -12.87 6.31
CA ILE A 47 3.73 -11.72 6.03
C ILE A 47 4.04 -11.65 4.53
N ARG A 48 4.39 -12.79 3.93
CA ARG A 48 4.68 -12.86 2.49
C ARG A 48 3.46 -12.53 1.65
N LEU A 49 2.27 -13.01 2.04
CA LEU A 49 1.02 -12.69 1.35
C LEU A 49 0.76 -11.18 1.38
N ILE A 50 0.92 -10.54 2.53
CA ILE A 50 0.76 -9.09 2.64
C ILE A 50 1.74 -8.39 1.69
N GLY A 51 2.99 -8.82 1.65
CA GLY A 51 4.00 -8.28 0.74
C GLY A 51 3.61 -8.41 -0.72
N ILE A 52 3.09 -9.57 -1.11
CA ILE A 52 2.62 -9.81 -2.50
C ILE A 52 1.48 -8.86 -2.83
N LEU A 53 0.51 -8.70 -1.94
CA LEU A 53 -0.62 -7.80 -2.15
C LEU A 53 -0.17 -6.35 -2.28
N GLU A 54 0.83 -5.93 -1.49
CA GLU A 54 1.38 -4.58 -1.58
C GLU A 54 2.09 -4.34 -2.91
N VAL A 55 2.87 -5.30 -3.40
CA VAL A 55 3.55 -5.20 -4.71
C VAL A 55 2.53 -5.18 -5.84
N LEU A 56 1.53 -6.04 -5.80
CA LEU A 56 0.46 -6.05 -6.79
C LEU A 56 -0.32 -4.74 -6.79
N GLY A 57 -0.58 -4.18 -5.61
CA GLY A 57 -1.21 -2.87 -5.48
C GLY A 57 -0.35 -1.76 -6.10
N ALA A 58 0.95 -1.78 -5.86
CA ALA A 58 1.88 -0.82 -6.44
C ALA A 58 1.87 -0.88 -7.97
N ILE A 59 1.93 -2.08 -8.53
CA ILE A 59 1.84 -2.30 -9.97
C ILE A 59 0.49 -1.80 -10.50
N GLY A 60 -0.60 -2.12 -9.81
CA GLY A 60 -1.95 -1.72 -10.20
C GLY A 60 -2.19 -0.20 -10.16
N LEU A 61 -1.42 0.54 -9.36
CA LEU A 61 -1.51 2.00 -9.34
C LEU A 61 -0.94 2.65 -10.61
N ILE A 62 0.00 2.02 -11.27
CA ILE A 62 0.80 2.66 -12.34
C ILE A 62 0.58 2.00 -13.70
N LEU A 63 0.76 0.67 -13.81
CA LEU A 63 0.80 0.02 -15.12
C LEU A 63 -0.50 0.12 -15.92
N PRO A 64 -1.70 -0.07 -15.34
CA PRO A 64 -2.92 0.04 -16.15
C PRO A 64 -3.07 1.43 -16.76
N ALA A 65 -2.70 2.48 -16.04
CA ALA A 65 -2.75 3.84 -16.56
C ALA A 65 -1.68 4.09 -17.62
N ALA A 66 -0.45 3.64 -17.37
CA ALA A 66 0.66 3.84 -18.28
C ALA A 66 0.48 3.09 -19.60
N LEU A 67 -0.13 1.91 -19.55
CA LEU A 67 -0.35 1.05 -20.73
C LEU A 67 -1.72 1.25 -21.37
N HIS A 68 -2.58 2.09 -20.79
CA HIS A 68 -3.95 2.30 -21.24
C HIS A 68 -4.76 1.00 -21.32
N ILE A 69 -4.51 0.09 -20.35
CA ILE A 69 -5.20 -1.20 -20.25
C ILE A 69 -5.98 -1.24 -18.94
N ALA A 70 -7.32 -1.45 -19.03
CA ALA A 70 -8.21 -1.59 -17.89
C ALA A 70 -7.94 -0.52 -16.81
N PRO A 71 -8.09 0.78 -17.12
CA PRO A 71 -7.72 1.86 -16.19
C PRO A 71 -8.48 1.82 -14.86
N ILE A 72 -9.61 1.11 -14.79
CA ILE A 72 -10.36 0.90 -13.53
C ILE A 72 -9.50 0.18 -12.47
N LEU A 73 -8.47 -0.55 -12.88
CA LEU A 73 -7.59 -1.23 -11.94
C LEU A 73 -6.81 -0.25 -11.06
N VAL A 74 -6.58 1.00 -11.52
CA VAL A 74 -5.90 2.02 -10.72
C VAL A 74 -6.69 2.36 -9.43
N PRO A 75 -7.95 2.80 -9.51
CA PRO A 75 -8.71 3.06 -8.29
C PRO A 75 -8.98 1.80 -7.48
N LEU A 76 -9.13 0.64 -8.11
CA LEU A 76 -9.29 -0.62 -7.37
C LEU A 76 -8.04 -0.98 -6.59
N ALA A 77 -6.85 -0.78 -7.18
CA ALA A 77 -5.58 -0.97 -6.47
C ALA A 77 -5.47 0.00 -5.28
N ALA A 78 -5.84 1.26 -5.49
CA ALA A 78 -5.83 2.26 -4.42
C ALA A 78 -6.76 1.86 -3.26
N ILE A 79 -7.95 1.35 -3.55
CA ILE A 79 -8.88 0.85 -2.54
C ILE A 79 -8.27 -0.33 -1.78
N GLY A 80 -7.67 -1.28 -2.48
CA GLY A 80 -7.01 -2.43 -1.87
C GLY A 80 -5.88 -2.01 -0.92
N LEU A 81 -5.05 -1.07 -1.33
CA LEU A 81 -3.99 -0.53 -0.49
C LEU A 81 -4.55 0.25 0.71
N ALA A 82 -5.63 1.00 0.52
CA ALA A 82 -6.30 1.69 1.61
C ALA A 82 -6.80 0.71 2.67
N LEU A 83 -7.42 -0.39 2.25
CA LEU A 83 -7.88 -1.45 3.17
C LEU A 83 -6.71 -2.09 3.91
N THR A 84 -5.59 -2.30 3.22
CA THR A 84 -4.36 -2.81 3.83
C THR A 84 -3.86 -1.85 4.93
N MET A 85 -3.93 -0.54 4.69
CA MET A 85 -3.52 0.46 5.67
C MET A 85 -4.46 0.52 6.87
N VAL A 86 -5.75 0.30 6.69
CA VAL A 86 -6.69 0.16 7.82
C VAL A 86 -6.29 -1.03 8.68
N GLY A 87 -6.01 -2.18 8.07
CA GLY A 87 -5.56 -3.37 8.78
C GLY A 87 -4.25 -3.13 9.53
N ALA A 88 -3.29 -2.48 8.88
CA ALA A 88 -2.00 -2.14 9.50
C ALA A 88 -2.19 -1.20 10.70
N ALA A 89 -3.05 -0.20 10.58
CA ALA A 89 -3.33 0.72 11.68
C ALA A 89 -3.91 -0.01 12.89
N VAL A 90 -4.80 -0.99 12.67
CA VAL A 90 -5.36 -1.81 13.75
C VAL A 90 -4.25 -2.60 14.44
N VAL A 91 -3.35 -3.23 13.69
CA VAL A 91 -2.22 -3.99 14.24
C VAL A 91 -1.34 -3.09 15.09
N HIS A 92 -0.94 -1.93 14.56
CA HIS A 92 -0.09 -1.00 15.28
C HIS A 92 -0.78 -0.40 16.50
N ALA A 93 -2.10 -0.17 16.44
CA ALA A 93 -2.86 0.30 17.58
C ALA A 93 -2.85 -0.73 18.73
N ARG A 94 -2.99 -2.01 18.40
CA ARG A 94 -2.92 -3.10 19.39
C ARG A 94 -1.54 -3.21 20.03
N ARG A 95 -0.49 -2.86 19.29
CA ARG A 95 0.89 -2.87 19.77
C ARG A 95 1.31 -1.53 20.37
N LYS A 96 0.43 -0.53 20.41
CA LYS A 96 0.71 0.83 20.91
C LYS A 96 1.85 1.53 20.18
N GLU A 97 1.95 1.29 18.87
CA GLU A 97 2.99 1.86 18.00
C GLU A 97 2.46 3.12 17.32
N THR A 98 2.25 4.18 18.08
CA THR A 98 1.61 5.42 17.63
C THR A 98 2.27 6.06 16.39
N PRO A 99 3.63 6.15 16.28
CA PRO A 99 4.24 6.71 15.07
C PRO A 99 3.88 5.95 13.80
N MET A 100 3.74 4.63 13.89
CA MET A 100 3.37 3.81 12.74
C MET A 100 1.92 4.05 12.32
N ILE A 101 1.04 4.31 13.27
CA ILE A 101 -0.36 4.66 12.99
C ILE A 101 -0.43 5.95 12.18
N ALA A 102 0.38 6.95 12.54
CA ALA A 102 0.44 8.22 11.82
C ALA A 102 0.88 8.02 10.36
N ILE A 103 1.90 7.19 10.13
CA ILE A 103 2.36 6.84 8.78
C ILE A 103 1.24 6.13 8.00
N ASN A 104 0.58 5.16 8.62
CA ASN A 104 -0.53 4.44 7.98
C ASN A 104 -1.69 5.37 7.63
N ALA A 105 -1.99 6.34 8.50
CA ALA A 105 -3.05 7.32 8.25
C ALA A 105 -2.72 8.21 7.05
N VAL A 106 -1.46 8.63 6.90
CA VAL A 106 -1.02 9.41 5.74
C VAL A 106 -1.16 8.59 4.46
N LEU A 107 -0.66 7.36 4.47
CA LEU A 107 -0.74 6.47 3.29
C LEU A 107 -2.19 6.14 2.94
N LEU A 108 -3.04 5.90 3.93
CA LEU A 108 -4.46 5.68 3.74
C LEU A 108 -5.12 6.90 3.07
N THR A 109 -4.83 8.09 3.57
CA THR A 109 -5.39 9.33 3.01
C THR A 109 -4.98 9.50 1.54
N LEU A 110 -3.71 9.29 1.23
CA LEU A 110 -3.21 9.40 -0.14
C LEU A 110 -3.87 8.35 -1.06
N ALA A 111 -4.03 7.12 -0.58
CA ALA A 111 -4.70 6.08 -1.36
C ALA A 111 -6.17 6.40 -1.61
N VAL A 112 -6.87 6.93 -0.61
CA VAL A 112 -8.27 7.36 -0.75
C VAL A 112 -8.39 8.50 -1.76
N ILE A 113 -7.46 9.46 -1.75
CA ILE A 113 -7.45 10.56 -2.71
C ILE A 113 -7.31 10.03 -4.14
N VAL A 114 -6.41 9.08 -4.38
CA VAL A 114 -6.26 8.46 -5.71
C VAL A 114 -7.55 7.74 -6.11
N ALA A 115 -8.12 6.93 -5.22
CA ALA A 115 -9.36 6.21 -5.50
C ALA A 115 -10.50 7.17 -5.84
N TRP A 116 -10.69 8.21 -5.02
CA TRP A 116 -11.71 9.22 -5.25
C TRP A 116 -11.52 9.94 -6.59
N GLY A 117 -10.31 10.40 -6.86
CA GLY A 117 -10.03 11.16 -8.08
C GLY A 117 -10.24 10.33 -9.34
N ARG A 118 -9.81 9.07 -9.31
CA ARG A 118 -9.88 8.18 -10.49
C ARG A 118 -11.25 7.53 -10.68
N LEU A 119 -12.03 7.35 -9.63
CA LEU A 119 -13.42 6.88 -9.75
C LEU A 119 -14.38 8.01 -10.08
N GLY A 120 -14.07 9.24 -9.66
CA GLY A 120 -14.96 10.39 -9.74
C GLY A 120 -14.51 11.44 -10.74
N PRO A 121 -14.08 12.64 -10.27
CA PRO A 121 -13.93 13.82 -11.15
C PRO A 121 -12.75 13.75 -12.13
N TYR A 122 -11.77 12.87 -11.92
CA TYR A 122 -10.56 12.80 -12.74
C TYR A 122 -10.29 11.37 -13.23
N PRO A 123 -11.21 10.75 -13.97
CA PRO A 123 -10.99 9.38 -14.43
C PRO A 123 -9.87 9.29 -15.46
N LEU A 124 -9.27 8.11 -15.53
CA LEU A 124 -8.33 7.76 -16.58
C LEU A 124 -9.13 7.29 -17.80
N THR A 125 -9.03 8.02 -18.88
CA THR A 125 -9.75 7.71 -20.12
C THR A 125 -8.77 7.40 -21.26
#